data_cf2a36630dc3c3610d0a626dad3fa1f5
#
_entry.id   cf2a36630dc3c3610d0a626dad3fa1f5
#
_cell.length_a   1.000
_cell.length_b   1.000
_cell.length_c   1.000
_cell.angle_alpha   90.00
_cell.angle_beta   90.00
_cell.angle_gamma   90.00
#
_symmetry.space_group_name_H-M   'P 1'
#
loop_
_entity.id
_entity.type
_entity.pdbx_description
1 polymer ?
#
loop_
_entity_poly.entity_id
_entity_poly.type
_entity_poly.pdbx_seq_one_letter_code
_entity_poly.pdbx_strand_id
1 'polypeptide(L)'
;MPKKSNKLMKKFLTVLILCGPGTVLSPIVTTPASAAVASAVAPAEGVIRQKSDFGFDETVARLKGDIAAKGIRFFDAIDHSQLGASANLQINRSTLLLFGNPPLGVQFLQSNPLAGLDWPVRMLVTQDSDGSVWVSWTDFRFVAGRYQIADREAQIAMASEVAASIASAARK
;
A
#
# COMPACT_ATOMS: atom_id res chain seq x y z
N MET A 1 -53.55 9.03 12.18
CA MET A 1 -53.70 10.51 12.02
C MET A 1 -52.48 11.05 11.29
N PRO A 2 -52.62 12.12 10.47
CA PRO A 2 -52.69 11.86 9.03
C PRO A 2 -51.40 12.26 8.25
N LYS A 3 -51.29 11.63 7.06
CA LYS A 3 -50.44 12.01 5.95
C LYS A 3 -50.51 13.50 5.61
N LYS A 4 -49.36 14.10 5.29
CA LYS A 4 -49.33 15.30 4.41
C LYS A 4 -48.47 15.02 3.19
N SER A 5 -49.18 14.84 2.10
CA SER A 5 -48.73 14.88 0.72
C SER A 5 -48.39 16.32 0.34
N ASN A 6 -47.26 16.57 -0.28
CA ASN A 6 -46.98 17.83 -0.95
C ASN A 6 -46.67 17.58 -2.42
N LYS A 7 -47.72 17.73 -3.23
CA LYS A 7 -47.66 17.90 -4.70
C LYS A 7 -47.12 19.30 -5.01
N LEU A 8 -45.99 19.38 -5.70
CA LEU A 8 -45.58 20.65 -6.33
C LEU A 8 -45.43 20.45 -7.84
N MET A 9 -46.31 21.05 -8.45
CA MET A 9 -46.72 21.46 -9.75
C MET A 9 -45.60 21.57 -10.80
N LYS A 10 -45.76 20.80 -11.88
CA LYS A 10 -45.05 20.94 -13.16
C LYS A 10 -45.51 22.22 -13.87
N LYS A 11 -44.60 23.13 -14.17
CA LYS A 11 -44.81 24.15 -15.19
C LYS A 11 -44.12 23.72 -16.47
N PHE A 12 -44.93 23.38 -17.48
CA PHE A 12 -44.50 23.21 -18.86
C PHE A 12 -44.22 24.60 -19.46
N LEU A 13 -43.02 24.79 -19.95
CA LEU A 13 -42.70 25.91 -20.84
C LEU A 13 -42.39 25.34 -22.23
N THR A 14 -43.36 25.48 -23.12
CA THR A 14 -43.25 25.13 -24.53
C THR A 14 -42.47 26.25 -25.23
N VAL A 15 -41.26 25.94 -25.72
CA VAL A 15 -40.53 26.82 -26.64
C VAL A 15 -40.59 26.21 -28.03
N LEU A 16 -41.30 26.92 -28.91
CA LEU A 16 -41.41 26.65 -30.34
C LEU A 16 -40.14 27.19 -31.03
N ILE A 17 -39.29 26.32 -31.59
CA ILE A 17 -38.14 26.75 -32.38
C ILE A 17 -38.37 26.32 -33.83
N LEU A 18 -38.43 27.34 -34.70
CA LEU A 18 -38.55 27.25 -36.15
C LEU A 18 -37.35 26.52 -36.78
N CYS A 19 -37.67 25.63 -37.70
CA CYS A 19 -36.75 24.87 -38.51
C CYS A 19 -36.08 25.76 -39.58
N GLY A 20 -34.76 25.75 -39.65
CA GLY A 20 -33.96 26.26 -40.76
C GLY A 20 -32.88 25.22 -41.12
N PRO A 21 -32.70 24.84 -42.42
CA PRO A 21 -31.72 23.86 -42.81
C PRO A 21 -30.33 24.51 -42.93
N GLY A 22 -29.50 24.31 -41.93
CA GLY A 22 -28.11 24.69 -42.00
C GLY A 22 -27.25 23.51 -41.56
N THR A 23 -26.64 22.84 -42.56
CA THR A 23 -25.68 21.75 -42.32
C THR A 23 -24.41 22.32 -41.70
N VAL A 24 -24.29 22.25 -40.40
CA VAL A 24 -23.04 22.61 -39.71
C VAL A 24 -22.25 21.31 -39.46
N LEU A 25 -21.18 21.10 -40.26
CA LEU A 25 -20.17 20.11 -39.96
C LEU A 25 -19.44 20.57 -38.66
N SER A 26 -19.74 19.95 -37.55
CA SER A 26 -18.94 20.10 -36.33
C SER A 26 -17.63 19.32 -36.49
N PRO A 27 -16.49 19.95 -36.30
CA PRO A 27 -15.22 19.21 -36.25
C PRO A 27 -15.25 18.31 -34.99
N ILE A 28 -15.03 17.02 -35.20
CA ILE A 28 -14.77 16.07 -34.10
C ILE A 28 -13.39 16.44 -33.52
N VAL A 29 -13.41 17.17 -32.44
CA VAL A 29 -12.18 17.38 -31.64
C VAL A 29 -11.91 16.06 -30.88
N THR A 30 -11.08 15.20 -31.47
CA THR A 30 -10.49 14.08 -30.76
C THR A 30 -9.50 14.65 -29.76
N THR A 31 -9.91 14.81 -28.52
CA THR A 31 -8.99 15.00 -27.39
C THR A 31 -8.12 13.76 -27.28
N PRO A 32 -6.76 13.86 -27.35
CA PRO A 32 -5.92 12.73 -27.07
C PRO A 32 -6.15 12.34 -25.60
N ALA A 33 -6.50 11.08 -25.37
CA ALA A 33 -6.51 10.51 -24.04
C ALA A 33 -5.11 10.71 -23.45
N SER A 34 -4.99 11.62 -22.49
CA SER A 34 -3.77 11.79 -21.70
C SER A 34 -3.51 10.46 -21.01
N ALA A 35 -2.53 9.70 -21.50
CA ALA A 35 -2.03 8.54 -20.80
C ALA A 35 -1.52 9.06 -19.44
N ALA A 36 -2.26 8.75 -18.37
CA ALA A 36 -1.82 8.99 -17.02
C ALA A 36 -0.50 8.23 -16.85
N VAL A 37 0.61 8.97 -16.86
CA VAL A 37 1.91 8.41 -16.51
C VAL A 37 1.77 7.95 -15.09
N ALA A 38 1.76 6.63 -14.87
CA ALA A 38 1.76 6.05 -13.55
C ALA A 38 3.06 6.53 -12.86
N SER A 39 2.94 7.59 -12.05
CA SER A 39 4.04 8.08 -11.24
C SER A 39 4.45 6.97 -10.29
N ALA A 40 5.65 6.42 -10.49
CA ALA A 40 6.25 5.55 -9.51
C ALA A 40 6.26 6.30 -8.16
N VAL A 41 5.60 5.72 -7.16
CA VAL A 41 5.54 6.31 -5.82
C VAL A 41 6.96 6.38 -5.28
N ALA A 42 7.46 7.59 -5.05
CA ALA A 42 8.76 7.78 -4.39
C ALA A 42 8.68 7.20 -2.96
N PRO A 43 9.74 6.53 -2.47
CA PRO A 43 9.75 6.02 -1.12
C PRO A 43 9.61 7.16 -0.12
N ALA A 44 8.72 6.98 0.87
CA ALA A 44 8.58 7.89 1.99
C ALA A 44 9.84 7.86 2.87
N GLU A 45 10.09 8.92 3.63
CA GLU A 45 11.20 8.98 4.55
C GLU A 45 11.20 7.77 5.52
N GLY A 46 12.36 7.16 5.71
CA GLY A 46 12.51 5.98 6.56
C GLY A 46 11.94 4.68 5.96
N VAL A 47 11.56 4.66 4.69
CA VAL A 47 11.11 3.45 3.98
C VAL A 47 12.21 2.96 3.05
N ILE A 48 12.62 1.71 3.24
CA ILE A 48 13.48 0.97 2.31
C ILE A 48 12.57 0.24 1.33
N ARG A 49 12.86 0.32 0.02
CA ARG A 49 12.10 -0.33 -1.03
C ARG A 49 13.03 -1.10 -1.96
N GLN A 50 12.74 -2.36 -2.20
CA GLN A 50 13.52 -3.26 -3.06
C GLN A 50 12.61 -3.87 -4.12
N LYS A 51 13.03 -3.83 -5.40
CA LYS A 51 12.30 -4.51 -6.47
C LYS A 51 12.47 -6.02 -6.34
N SER A 52 11.38 -6.77 -6.51
CA SER A 52 11.41 -8.23 -6.61
C SER A 52 11.74 -8.67 -8.05
N ASP A 53 12.46 -9.77 -8.18
CA ASP A 53 12.71 -10.46 -9.46
C ASP A 53 11.61 -11.49 -9.79
N PHE A 54 10.61 -11.63 -8.92
CA PHE A 54 9.54 -12.62 -8.99
C PHE A 54 8.16 -11.96 -9.08
N GLY A 55 7.14 -12.73 -9.47
CA GLY A 55 5.76 -12.31 -9.39
C GLY A 55 5.28 -12.15 -7.95
N PHE A 56 4.12 -11.53 -7.77
CA PHE A 56 3.61 -11.15 -6.46
C PHE A 56 3.47 -12.33 -5.49
N ASP A 57 2.76 -13.41 -5.91
CA ASP A 57 2.51 -14.57 -5.05
C ASP A 57 3.80 -15.31 -4.70
N GLU A 58 4.69 -15.45 -5.66
CA GLU A 58 6.00 -16.06 -5.45
C GLU A 58 6.84 -15.23 -4.50
N THR A 59 6.83 -13.91 -4.63
CA THR A 59 7.53 -13.00 -3.69
C THR A 59 7.03 -13.21 -2.27
N VAL A 60 5.71 -13.20 -2.05
CA VAL A 60 5.11 -13.44 -0.73
C VAL A 60 5.51 -14.81 -0.18
N ALA A 61 5.45 -15.87 -1.02
CA ALA A 61 5.81 -17.21 -0.60
C ALA A 61 7.28 -17.33 -0.22
N ARG A 62 8.20 -16.73 -1.00
CA ARG A 62 9.65 -16.73 -0.73
C ARG A 62 9.98 -16.02 0.58
N LEU A 63 9.43 -14.84 0.81
CA LEU A 63 9.63 -14.10 2.06
C LEU A 63 9.15 -14.91 3.27
N LYS A 64 7.96 -15.50 3.20
CA LYS A 64 7.42 -16.36 4.28
C LYS A 64 8.30 -17.59 4.50
N GLY A 65 8.79 -18.22 3.44
CA GLY A 65 9.71 -19.35 3.52
C GLY A 65 11.03 -18.98 4.19
N ASP A 66 11.61 -17.84 3.85
CA ASP A 66 12.86 -17.35 4.43
C ASP A 66 12.71 -16.96 5.90
N ILE A 67 11.59 -16.31 6.27
CA ILE A 67 11.23 -16.01 7.66
C ILE A 67 11.21 -17.32 8.48
N ALA A 68 10.55 -18.35 7.97
CA ALA A 68 10.47 -19.66 8.63
C ALA A 68 11.83 -20.35 8.72
N ALA A 69 12.63 -20.35 7.63
CA ALA A 69 13.97 -20.94 7.60
C ALA A 69 14.93 -20.30 8.61
N LYS A 70 14.76 -19.01 8.90
CA LYS A 70 15.51 -18.28 9.92
C LYS A 70 15.00 -18.47 11.36
N GLY A 71 13.96 -19.28 11.56
CA GLY A 71 13.33 -19.47 12.87
C GLY A 71 12.67 -18.21 13.43
N ILE A 72 12.35 -17.24 12.58
CA ILE A 72 11.68 -15.99 12.96
C ILE A 72 10.17 -16.25 13.07
N ARG A 73 9.57 -15.75 14.14
CA ARG A 73 8.13 -15.92 14.35
C ARG A 73 7.33 -15.13 13.32
N PHE A 74 6.56 -15.83 12.50
CA PHE A 74 5.55 -15.25 11.66
C PHE A 74 4.26 -15.08 12.46
N PHE A 75 3.64 -13.87 12.41
CA PHE A 75 2.41 -13.57 13.14
C PHE A 75 1.21 -13.62 12.22
N ASP A 76 1.23 -12.85 11.12
CA ASP A 76 0.09 -12.74 10.21
C ASP A 76 0.48 -12.20 8.83
N ALA A 77 -0.47 -12.32 7.88
CA ALA A 77 -0.42 -11.66 6.57
C ALA A 77 -1.75 -10.97 6.31
N ILE A 78 -1.72 -9.65 6.14
CA ILE A 78 -2.90 -8.83 5.88
C ILE A 78 -2.97 -8.51 4.40
N ASP A 79 -3.97 -9.05 3.70
CA ASP A 79 -4.24 -8.73 2.29
C ASP A 79 -5.07 -7.45 2.19
N HIS A 80 -4.40 -6.34 1.92
CA HIS A 80 -5.06 -5.03 1.75
C HIS A 80 -5.95 -5.00 0.50
N SER A 81 -5.59 -5.71 -0.56
CA SER A 81 -6.41 -5.77 -1.79
C SER A 81 -7.74 -6.47 -1.53
N GLN A 82 -7.75 -7.53 -0.73
CA GLN A 82 -8.99 -8.21 -0.32
C GLN A 82 -9.83 -7.31 0.61
N LEU A 83 -9.20 -6.60 1.54
CA LEU A 83 -9.90 -5.62 2.39
C LEU A 83 -10.52 -4.50 1.54
N GLY A 84 -9.79 -3.98 0.56
CA GLY A 84 -10.32 -3.01 -0.40
C GLY A 84 -11.54 -3.57 -1.15
N ALA A 85 -11.44 -4.77 -1.71
CA ALA A 85 -12.52 -5.42 -2.44
C ALA A 85 -13.78 -5.62 -1.56
N SER A 86 -13.62 -5.98 -0.29
CA SER A 86 -14.73 -6.12 0.66
C SER A 86 -15.46 -4.79 0.95
N ALA A 87 -14.78 -3.68 0.73
CA ALA A 87 -15.32 -2.31 0.85
C ALA A 87 -15.75 -1.71 -0.50
N ASN A 88 -15.78 -2.51 -1.59
CA ASN A 88 -16.01 -2.07 -2.97
C ASN A 88 -14.99 -1.02 -3.47
N LEU A 89 -13.77 -1.05 -2.93
CA LEU A 89 -12.65 -0.20 -3.34
C LEU A 89 -11.58 -1.07 -4.00
N GLN A 90 -11.16 -0.69 -5.20
CA GLN A 90 -10.12 -1.42 -5.93
C GLN A 90 -8.77 -0.76 -5.69
N ILE A 91 -7.81 -1.56 -5.23
CA ILE A 91 -6.40 -1.18 -5.14
C ILE A 91 -5.54 -2.25 -5.81
N ASN A 92 -4.34 -1.89 -6.20
CA ASN A 92 -3.35 -2.85 -6.67
C ASN A 92 -3.03 -3.87 -5.57
N ARG A 93 -2.50 -5.04 -5.97
CA ARG A 93 -2.14 -6.10 -5.02
C ARG A 93 -1.20 -5.58 -3.94
N SER A 94 -1.56 -5.83 -2.69
CA SER A 94 -0.84 -5.35 -1.52
C SER A 94 -1.05 -6.30 -0.35
N THR A 95 0.06 -6.88 0.17
CA THR A 95 0.02 -7.76 1.34
C THR A 95 1.08 -7.33 2.35
N LEU A 96 0.66 -7.12 3.59
CA LEU A 96 1.53 -6.81 4.72
C LEU A 96 1.86 -8.09 5.49
N LEU A 97 3.15 -8.41 5.61
CA LEU A 97 3.66 -9.51 6.42
C LEU A 97 4.07 -9.00 7.78
N LEU A 98 3.59 -9.65 8.85
CA LEU A 98 3.91 -9.35 10.23
C LEU A 98 4.76 -10.48 10.80
N PHE A 99 5.98 -10.16 11.23
CA PHE A 99 6.91 -11.15 11.79
C PHE A 99 7.88 -10.50 12.78
N GLY A 100 8.61 -11.31 13.54
CA GLY A 100 9.62 -10.78 14.43
C GLY A 100 10.32 -11.82 15.27
N ASN A 101 11.43 -11.40 15.84
CA ASN A 101 12.18 -12.15 16.84
C ASN A 101 11.93 -11.50 18.22
N PRO A 102 11.08 -12.09 19.11
CA PRO A 102 10.76 -11.48 20.38
C PRO A 102 11.98 -11.14 21.26
N PRO A 103 13.01 -11.99 21.41
CA PRO A 103 14.22 -11.65 22.16
C PRO A 103 14.94 -10.39 21.67
N LEU A 104 14.86 -10.08 20.37
CA LEU A 104 15.44 -8.87 19.80
C LEU A 104 14.48 -7.68 19.94
N GLY A 105 13.22 -7.86 19.53
CA GLY A 105 12.24 -6.78 19.47
C GLY A 105 11.86 -6.21 20.83
N VAL A 106 11.75 -7.06 21.86
CA VAL A 106 11.42 -6.60 23.23
C VAL A 106 12.50 -5.64 23.79
N GLN A 107 13.74 -5.72 23.34
CA GLN A 107 14.79 -4.80 23.79
C GLN A 107 14.53 -3.35 23.34
N PHE A 108 13.89 -3.14 22.18
CA PHE A 108 13.48 -1.79 21.76
C PHE A 108 12.36 -1.25 22.66
N LEU A 109 11.42 -2.11 23.06
CA LEU A 109 10.33 -1.74 23.96
C LEU A 109 10.83 -1.45 25.39
N GLN A 110 11.94 -2.10 25.82
CA GLN A 110 12.59 -1.78 27.09
C GLN A 110 13.21 -0.38 27.09
N SER A 111 13.76 0.06 25.95
CA SER A 111 14.32 1.41 25.81
C SER A 111 13.22 2.46 25.68
N ASN A 112 12.19 2.19 24.88
CA ASN A 112 11.02 3.05 24.76
C ASN A 112 9.77 2.20 24.46
N PRO A 113 8.78 2.12 25.39
CA PRO A 113 7.58 1.32 25.20
C PRO A 113 6.75 1.71 23.96
N LEU A 114 6.83 2.98 23.51
CA LEU A 114 6.12 3.45 22.32
C LEU A 114 6.65 2.81 21.02
N ALA A 115 7.86 2.24 21.03
CA ALA A 115 8.39 1.48 19.91
C ALA A 115 7.52 0.26 19.57
N GLY A 116 6.65 -0.17 20.48
CA GLY A 116 5.62 -1.19 20.23
C GLY A 116 4.65 -0.85 19.09
N LEU A 117 4.53 0.43 18.70
CA LEU A 117 3.74 0.84 17.53
C LEU A 117 4.37 0.37 16.20
N ASP A 118 5.70 0.18 16.17
CA ASP A 118 6.44 -0.32 15.01
C ASP A 118 6.89 -1.79 15.17
N TRP A 119 6.39 -2.49 16.19
CA TRP A 119 6.62 -3.90 16.46
C TRP A 119 5.29 -4.67 16.49
N PRO A 120 5.16 -5.85 15.85
CA PRO A 120 6.15 -6.62 15.09
C PRO A 120 6.65 -5.94 13.82
N VAL A 121 7.73 -6.47 13.23
CA VAL A 121 8.25 -6.00 11.93
C VAL A 121 7.16 -6.09 10.87
N ARG A 122 7.03 -5.04 10.09
CA ARG A 122 6.09 -4.92 8.97
C ARG A 122 6.87 -4.90 7.67
N MET A 123 6.62 -5.88 6.80
CA MET A 123 7.19 -5.93 5.46
C MET A 123 6.05 -6.00 4.45
N LEU A 124 5.98 -5.02 3.58
CA LEU A 124 4.90 -4.84 2.63
C LEU A 124 5.34 -5.32 1.25
N VAL A 125 4.55 -6.19 0.63
CA VAL A 125 4.67 -6.56 -0.78
C VAL A 125 3.60 -5.82 -1.56
N THR A 126 3.99 -5.08 -2.59
CA THR A 126 3.06 -4.36 -3.48
C THR A 126 3.33 -4.68 -4.93
N GLN A 127 2.30 -4.57 -5.77
CA GLN A 127 2.44 -4.60 -7.22
C GLN A 127 2.00 -3.26 -7.78
N ASP A 128 2.87 -2.62 -8.56
CA ASP A 128 2.56 -1.38 -9.26
C ASP A 128 1.68 -1.67 -10.50
N SER A 129 1.10 -0.64 -11.11
CA SER A 129 0.22 -0.78 -12.28
C SER A 129 0.93 -1.32 -13.54
N ASP A 130 2.25 -1.20 -13.60
CA ASP A 130 3.09 -1.77 -14.66
C ASP A 130 3.44 -3.26 -14.42
N GLY A 131 2.91 -3.86 -13.35
CA GLY A 131 3.18 -5.24 -12.94
C GLY A 131 4.46 -5.42 -12.11
N SER A 132 5.26 -4.38 -11.89
CA SER A 132 6.46 -4.45 -11.05
C SER A 132 6.10 -4.78 -9.61
N VAL A 133 6.82 -5.71 -9.00
CA VAL A 133 6.61 -6.14 -7.61
C VAL A 133 7.71 -5.57 -6.72
N TRP A 134 7.33 -5.09 -5.56
CA TRP A 134 8.22 -4.44 -4.61
C TRP A 134 8.04 -4.98 -3.20
N VAL A 135 9.15 -5.05 -2.49
CA VAL A 135 9.21 -5.33 -1.06
C VAL A 135 9.65 -4.07 -0.35
N SER A 136 8.90 -3.64 0.66
CA SER A 136 9.16 -2.40 1.39
C SER A 136 9.06 -2.64 2.89
N TRP A 137 9.94 -1.98 3.66
CA TRP A 137 9.93 -2.02 5.13
C TRP A 137 10.48 -0.73 5.72
N THR A 138 10.24 -0.50 7.00
CA THR A 138 10.78 0.67 7.70
C THR A 138 12.24 0.44 8.09
N ASP A 139 13.12 1.41 7.84
CA ASP A 139 14.49 1.40 8.33
C ASP A 139 14.50 1.44 9.85
N PHE A 140 15.20 0.49 10.48
CA PHE A 140 15.29 0.43 11.94
C PHE A 140 16.06 1.60 12.54
N ARG A 141 16.95 2.26 11.80
CA ARG A 141 17.59 3.52 12.24
C ARG A 141 16.58 4.65 12.31
N PHE A 142 15.65 4.71 11.33
CA PHE A 142 14.55 5.66 11.37
C PHE A 142 13.62 5.39 12.57
N VAL A 143 13.28 4.11 12.84
CA VAL A 143 12.50 3.72 14.02
C VAL A 143 13.23 4.13 15.30
N ALA A 144 14.53 3.87 15.40
CA ALA A 144 15.33 4.25 16.57
C ALA A 144 15.33 5.77 16.78
N GLY A 145 15.51 6.56 15.72
CA GLY A 145 15.44 8.03 15.77
C GLY A 145 14.06 8.52 16.23
N ARG A 146 12.98 7.94 15.67
CA ARG A 146 11.59 8.27 16.02
C ARG A 146 11.29 8.10 17.50
N TYR A 147 11.81 7.06 18.12
CA TYR A 147 11.58 6.73 19.53
C TYR A 147 12.76 7.08 20.44
N GLN A 148 13.74 7.80 19.91
CA GLN A 148 14.94 8.24 20.66
C GLN A 148 15.68 7.07 21.36
N ILE A 149 15.78 5.92 20.67
CA ILE A 149 16.48 4.74 21.17
C ILE A 149 17.97 4.87 20.81
N ALA A 150 18.79 5.26 21.78
CA ALA A 150 20.22 5.47 21.60
C ALA A 150 21.09 4.36 22.26
N ASP A 151 20.48 3.46 23.02
CA ASP A 151 21.15 2.45 23.82
C ASP A 151 21.11 1.04 23.24
N ARG A 152 20.74 0.91 21.94
CA ARG A 152 20.52 -0.38 21.24
C ARG A 152 21.14 -0.41 19.84
N GLU A 153 22.28 0.21 19.64
CA GLU A 153 22.92 0.32 18.33
C GLU A 153 23.18 -1.06 17.68
N ALA A 154 23.71 -2.02 18.44
CA ALA A 154 23.96 -3.38 17.94
C ALA A 154 22.66 -4.10 17.53
N GLN A 155 21.59 -3.93 18.30
CA GLN A 155 20.27 -4.51 18.02
C GLN A 155 19.62 -3.87 16.79
N ILE A 156 19.79 -2.56 16.61
CA ILE A 156 19.32 -1.83 15.44
C ILE A 156 20.05 -2.33 14.19
N ALA A 157 21.36 -2.51 14.24
CA ALA A 157 22.15 -3.07 13.15
C ALA A 157 21.67 -4.49 12.80
N MET A 158 21.55 -5.36 13.82
CA MET A 158 21.08 -6.74 13.65
C MET A 158 19.66 -6.80 13.03
N ALA A 159 18.74 -5.98 13.50
CA ALA A 159 17.38 -5.94 12.96
C ALA A 159 17.38 -5.48 11.49
N SER A 160 18.21 -4.49 11.14
CA SER A 160 18.37 -4.00 9.78
C SER A 160 18.94 -5.08 8.85
N GLU A 161 19.96 -5.81 9.28
CA GLU A 161 20.56 -6.91 8.53
C GLU A 161 19.57 -8.06 8.30
N VAL A 162 18.84 -8.46 9.34
CA VAL A 162 17.82 -9.51 9.24
C VAL A 162 16.73 -9.13 8.26
N ALA A 163 16.19 -7.90 8.33
CA ALA A 163 15.16 -7.45 7.42
C ALA A 163 15.66 -7.40 5.96
N ALA A 164 16.87 -6.89 5.73
CA ALA A 164 17.50 -6.87 4.41
C ALA A 164 17.75 -8.29 3.90
N SER A 165 18.20 -9.21 4.75
CA SER A 165 18.41 -10.62 4.41
C SER A 165 17.09 -11.30 4.00
N ILE A 166 15.99 -11.06 4.73
CA ILE A 166 14.66 -11.58 4.36
C ILE A 166 14.23 -11.00 3.00
N ALA A 167 14.36 -9.69 2.81
CA ALA A 167 14.00 -9.05 1.56
C ALA A 167 14.81 -9.60 0.36
N SER A 168 16.07 -10.04 0.60
CA SER A 168 16.91 -10.62 -0.45
C SER A 168 16.35 -11.93 -1.04
N ALA A 169 15.46 -12.66 -0.32
CA ALA A 169 14.76 -13.82 -0.85
C ALA A 169 13.86 -13.49 -2.06
N ALA A 170 13.52 -12.20 -2.26
CA ALA A 170 12.82 -11.69 -3.43
C ALA A 170 13.77 -11.39 -4.63
N ARG A 171 15.05 -11.74 -4.54
CA ARG A 171 16.06 -11.57 -5.61
C ARG A 171 16.55 -12.93 -6.09
N LYS A 172 17.06 -12.94 -7.35
CA LYS A 172 17.75 -14.11 -7.96
C LYS A 172 19.24 -14.11 -7.65
#